data_5566771598f9e6b3c9546695c2bc3509
#
_entry.id   5566771598f9e6b3c9546695c2bc3509
#
_cell.length_a   1.000
_cell.length_b   1.000
_cell.length_c   1.000
_cell.angle_alpha   90.00
_cell.angle_beta   90.00
_cell.angle_gamma   90.00
#
_symmetry.space_group_name_H-M   'P 1'
#
loop_
_entity.id
_entity.type
_entity.pdbx_description
1 polymer ?
#
loop_
_entity_poly.entity_id
_entity_poly.type
_entity_poly.pdbx_seq_one_letter_code
_entity_poly.pdbx_strand_id
1 'polypeptide(L)'
;MWNEIKDFAVPELDVYARTSEVQLLRYYEPEPGIFIAESPKVIERALKAGYQPISFLVEHKDLEGEAQEILKQYPDVPVYTAEYELLVKLTGFALTRGMLCSMRRNPLPSVEEISRNASRIAVLENVVNPTNIGAIFRSAAALHMDAVLLTGGCSDPLYRRAARVSMGTVFQIPWTYFDKKTVWPQDGMQSLQNLGFKTAAMALRDDSVGIDDKALRSEEKLAVILGTEGDGLASQTIADCDYTVKIPMSHGVDSLNVAAASAVAFWELGHR
;
A
#
# COMPACT_ATOMS: atom_id res chain seq x y z
N MET A 1 28.00 13.54 -7.77
CA MET A 1 27.97 14.71 -8.68
C MET A 1 26.51 15.05 -8.93
N TRP A 2 26.13 16.34 -8.77
CA TRP A 2 24.75 16.79 -8.98
C TRP A 2 24.56 17.18 -10.44
N ASN A 3 23.43 16.77 -11.04
CA ASN A 3 23.04 17.16 -12.40
C ASN A 3 22.00 18.29 -12.29
N GLU A 4 22.44 19.53 -12.48
CA GLU A 4 21.53 20.68 -12.48
C GLU A 4 20.66 20.67 -13.74
N ILE A 5 19.33 20.67 -13.53
CA ILE A 5 18.35 20.68 -14.61
C ILE A 5 18.05 22.13 -14.99
N LYS A 6 18.26 22.46 -16.25
CA LYS A 6 17.96 23.78 -16.83
C LYS A 6 16.83 23.71 -17.87
N ASP A 7 16.51 22.50 -18.33
CA ASP A 7 15.52 22.24 -19.37
C ASP A 7 14.65 21.04 -19.02
N PHE A 8 13.41 21.04 -19.50
CA PHE A 8 12.45 19.93 -19.36
C PHE A 8 12.73 18.75 -20.32
N ALA A 9 13.57 18.93 -21.32
CA ALA A 9 13.80 17.95 -22.39
C ALA A 9 14.81 16.85 -22.01
N VAL A 10 15.04 16.62 -20.72
CA VAL A 10 15.94 15.57 -20.22
C VAL A 10 15.14 14.26 -20.10
N PRO A 11 15.39 13.23 -20.94
CA PRO A 11 14.61 11.99 -20.97
C PRO A 11 14.62 11.22 -19.64
N GLU A 12 15.70 11.33 -18.87
CA GLU A 12 15.89 10.69 -17.57
C GLU A 12 14.87 11.17 -16.54
N LEU A 13 14.21 12.32 -16.79
CA LEU A 13 13.19 12.90 -15.92
C LEU A 13 11.77 12.44 -16.27
N ASP A 14 11.59 11.75 -17.38
CA ASP A 14 10.27 11.31 -17.83
C ASP A 14 9.57 10.43 -16.79
N VAL A 15 10.33 9.62 -16.06
CA VAL A 15 9.81 8.79 -14.96
C VAL A 15 9.14 9.58 -13.83
N TYR A 16 9.55 10.84 -13.63
CA TYR A 16 8.99 11.72 -12.60
C TYR A 16 7.82 12.57 -13.06
N ALA A 17 7.71 12.81 -14.37
CA ALA A 17 6.82 13.83 -14.92
C ALA A 17 5.82 13.34 -15.97
N ARG A 18 6.27 12.45 -16.88
CA ARG A 18 5.52 12.09 -18.08
C ARG A 18 5.06 10.65 -18.12
N THR A 19 5.60 9.80 -17.26
CA THR A 19 5.27 8.38 -17.21
C THR A 19 4.17 8.14 -16.18
N SER A 20 3.05 7.56 -16.59
CA SER A 20 1.97 7.22 -15.68
C SER A 20 2.36 6.06 -14.75
N GLU A 21 1.67 5.93 -13.60
CA GLU A 21 1.90 4.85 -12.64
C GLU A 21 1.80 3.45 -13.29
N VAL A 22 0.88 3.27 -14.23
CA VAL A 22 0.71 2.00 -14.96
C VAL A 22 1.90 1.74 -15.90
N GLN A 23 2.43 2.78 -16.54
CA GLN A 23 3.63 2.65 -17.38
C GLN A 23 4.88 2.39 -16.53
N LEU A 24 5.00 3.03 -15.37
CA LEU A 24 6.08 2.76 -14.42
C LEU A 24 6.05 1.31 -13.93
N LEU A 25 4.86 0.78 -13.61
CA LEU A 25 4.66 -0.61 -13.20
C LEU A 25 5.19 -1.61 -14.25
N ARG A 26 5.05 -1.29 -15.53
CA ARG A 26 5.43 -2.13 -16.68
C ARG A 26 6.76 -1.73 -17.33
N TYR A 27 7.52 -0.86 -16.70
CA TYR A 27 8.69 -0.22 -17.31
C TYR A 27 9.75 -1.21 -17.83
N TYR A 28 9.89 -2.35 -17.18
CA TYR A 28 10.82 -3.43 -17.54
C TYR A 28 10.10 -4.74 -17.92
N GLU A 29 8.81 -4.70 -18.27
CA GLU A 29 8.03 -5.92 -18.58
C GLU A 29 8.79 -6.87 -19.51
N PRO A 30 8.93 -8.19 -19.21
CA PRO A 30 8.19 -8.95 -18.18
C PRO A 30 8.74 -8.82 -16.76
N GLU A 31 9.91 -8.23 -16.55
CA GLU A 31 10.49 -7.98 -15.24
C GLU A 31 9.70 -6.91 -14.47
N PRO A 32 9.79 -6.90 -13.12
CA PRO A 32 9.17 -5.88 -12.31
C PRO A 32 9.61 -4.47 -12.72
N GLY A 33 8.66 -3.55 -12.83
CA GLY A 33 8.93 -2.18 -13.22
C GLY A 33 9.58 -1.33 -12.12
N ILE A 34 9.21 -0.06 -12.11
CA ILE A 34 9.70 0.92 -11.14
C ILE A 34 8.54 1.60 -10.42
N PHE A 35 8.84 2.36 -9.39
CA PHE A 35 7.89 3.25 -8.71
C PHE A 35 8.60 4.51 -8.23
N ILE A 36 7.82 5.53 -7.89
CA ILE A 36 8.33 6.79 -7.36
C ILE A 36 8.01 6.89 -5.87
N ALA A 37 9.06 6.95 -5.04
CA ALA A 37 8.96 7.27 -3.63
C ALA A 37 9.06 8.80 -3.43
N GLU A 38 8.19 9.39 -2.62
CA GLU A 38 8.12 10.82 -2.34
C GLU A 38 8.39 11.11 -0.86
N SER A 39 9.29 12.00 -0.58
CA SER A 39 9.81 12.47 0.70
C SER A 39 10.95 11.63 1.30
N PRO A 40 11.89 12.29 2.02
CA PRO A 40 13.05 11.61 2.62
C PRO A 40 12.65 10.40 3.48
N LYS A 41 11.63 10.54 4.32
CA LYS A 41 11.18 9.45 5.22
C LYS A 41 10.61 8.23 4.49
N VAL A 42 9.86 8.44 3.41
CA VAL A 42 9.30 7.35 2.59
C VAL A 42 10.44 6.65 1.84
N ILE A 43 11.37 7.43 1.27
CA ILE A 43 12.55 6.92 0.56
C ILE A 43 13.43 6.11 1.51
N GLU A 44 13.73 6.63 2.69
CA GLU A 44 14.52 5.93 3.71
C GLU A 44 13.91 4.57 4.09
N ARG A 45 12.58 4.50 4.25
CA ARG A 45 11.88 3.25 4.54
C ARG A 45 11.95 2.25 3.40
N ALA A 46 11.82 2.72 2.16
CA ALA A 46 11.98 1.88 0.97
C ALA A 46 13.42 1.33 0.86
N LEU A 47 14.43 2.18 1.06
CA LEU A 47 15.84 1.78 1.06
C LEU A 47 16.14 0.74 2.15
N LYS A 48 15.64 0.95 3.37
CA LYS A 48 15.76 0.00 4.48
C LYS A 48 15.06 -1.35 4.20
N ALA A 49 14.01 -1.34 3.39
CA ALA A 49 13.32 -2.55 2.92
C ALA A 49 14.01 -3.22 1.72
N GLY A 50 15.18 -2.71 1.29
CA GLY A 50 15.99 -3.33 0.23
C GLY A 50 15.63 -2.93 -1.20
N TYR A 51 14.76 -1.92 -1.39
CA TYR A 51 14.48 -1.38 -2.71
C TYR A 51 15.67 -0.59 -3.24
N GLN A 52 16.01 -0.80 -4.51
CA GLN A 52 17.20 -0.20 -5.13
C GLN A 52 16.85 1.14 -5.78
N PRO A 53 17.54 2.25 -5.42
CA PRO A 53 17.35 3.55 -6.06
C PRO A 53 17.95 3.54 -7.47
N ILE A 54 17.25 4.18 -8.41
CA ILE A 54 17.70 4.37 -9.80
C ILE A 54 18.20 5.80 -9.99
N SER A 55 17.45 6.77 -9.47
CA SER A 55 17.85 8.18 -9.48
C SER A 55 17.09 8.95 -8.39
N PHE A 56 17.61 10.12 -8.05
CA PHE A 56 16.98 11.07 -7.15
C PHE A 56 16.64 12.36 -7.88
N LEU A 57 15.53 12.99 -7.52
CA LEU A 57 15.15 14.33 -7.94
C LEU A 57 14.91 15.17 -6.69
N VAL A 58 15.71 16.21 -6.48
CA VAL A 58 15.76 16.97 -5.23
C VAL A 58 15.67 18.46 -5.52
N GLU A 59 14.88 19.19 -4.76
CA GLU A 59 14.89 20.66 -4.80
C GLU A 59 16.25 21.18 -4.30
N HIS A 60 16.77 22.23 -4.95
CA HIS A 60 18.11 22.75 -4.66
C HIS A 60 18.31 23.08 -3.18
N LYS A 61 17.32 23.70 -2.54
CA LYS A 61 17.38 24.06 -1.10
C LYS A 61 17.42 22.86 -0.15
N ASP A 62 16.93 21.67 -0.60
CA ASP A 62 16.82 20.46 0.23
C ASP A 62 18.04 19.54 0.10
N LEU A 63 19.02 19.90 -0.76
CA LEU A 63 20.28 19.17 -0.88
C LEU A 63 21.09 19.15 0.43
N GLU A 64 20.96 20.19 1.25
CA GLU A 64 21.61 20.36 2.54
C GLU A 64 20.61 20.13 3.69
N GLY A 65 20.17 18.90 3.89
CA GLY A 65 19.17 18.60 4.93
C GLY A 65 18.94 17.10 5.06
N GLU A 66 17.69 16.69 5.29
CA GLU A 66 17.34 15.26 5.40
C GLU A 66 17.71 14.47 4.12
N ALA A 67 17.66 15.10 2.95
CA ALA A 67 18.07 14.47 1.69
C ALA A 67 19.56 14.16 1.68
N GLN A 68 20.42 15.02 2.25
CA GLN A 68 21.87 14.85 2.22
C GLN A 68 22.33 13.53 2.83
N GLU A 69 21.75 13.13 3.96
CA GLU A 69 22.10 11.88 4.64
C GLU A 69 21.75 10.63 3.81
N ILE A 70 20.69 10.70 3.03
CA ILE A 70 20.31 9.64 2.09
C ILE A 70 21.28 9.62 0.91
N LEU A 71 21.53 10.78 0.29
CA LEU A 71 22.36 10.91 -0.91
C LEU A 71 23.81 10.47 -0.67
N LYS A 72 24.36 10.73 0.51
CA LYS A 72 25.72 10.28 0.91
C LYS A 72 25.87 8.76 0.93
N GLN A 73 24.79 8.03 1.21
CA GLN A 73 24.81 6.56 1.24
C GLN A 73 24.77 5.94 -0.16
N TYR A 74 24.40 6.71 -1.19
CA TYR A 74 24.25 6.24 -2.56
C TYR A 74 25.01 7.15 -3.56
N PRO A 75 26.36 7.27 -3.44
CA PRO A 75 27.16 8.22 -4.20
C PRO A 75 27.15 7.96 -5.71
N ASP A 76 26.90 6.72 -6.13
CA ASP A 76 26.89 6.29 -7.53
C ASP A 76 25.53 6.47 -8.21
N VAL A 77 24.48 6.81 -7.46
CA VAL A 77 23.13 7.01 -7.99
C VAL A 77 22.99 8.44 -8.51
N PRO A 78 22.53 8.64 -9.75
CA PRO A 78 22.33 9.97 -10.32
C PRO A 78 21.39 10.84 -9.48
N VAL A 79 21.79 12.08 -9.22
CA VAL A 79 20.99 13.07 -8.53
C VAL A 79 20.71 14.24 -9.48
N TYR A 80 19.44 14.47 -9.72
CA TYR A 80 18.96 15.63 -10.49
C TYR A 80 18.46 16.70 -9.53
N THR A 81 18.79 17.94 -9.80
CA THR A 81 18.38 19.07 -8.95
C THR A 81 17.93 20.25 -9.79
N ALA A 82 16.95 20.99 -9.30
CA ALA A 82 16.49 22.23 -9.88
C ALA A 82 15.83 23.13 -8.83
N GLU A 83 15.61 24.38 -9.21
CA GLU A 83 14.81 25.32 -8.45
C GLU A 83 13.34 24.88 -8.37
N TYR A 84 12.66 25.27 -7.29
CA TYR A 84 11.28 24.91 -7.01
C TYR A 84 10.31 25.11 -8.18
N GLU A 85 10.38 26.30 -8.81
CA GLU A 85 9.48 26.65 -9.92
C GLU A 85 9.64 25.70 -11.12
N LEU A 86 10.86 25.27 -11.40
CA LEU A 86 11.16 24.35 -12.48
C LEU A 86 10.62 22.94 -12.13
N LEU A 87 10.82 22.50 -10.89
CA LEU A 87 10.33 21.20 -10.42
C LEU A 87 8.81 21.14 -10.43
N VAL A 88 8.10 22.19 -10.00
CA VAL A 88 6.64 22.24 -10.06
C VAL A 88 6.13 22.16 -11.49
N LYS A 89 6.78 22.86 -12.43
CA LYS A 89 6.43 22.78 -13.87
C LYS A 89 6.69 21.39 -14.45
N LEU A 90 7.78 20.73 -14.03
CA LEU A 90 8.16 19.39 -14.49
C LEU A 90 7.17 18.33 -13.99
N THR A 91 6.91 18.31 -12.70
CA THR A 91 6.12 17.26 -12.05
C THR A 91 4.61 17.52 -12.08
N GLY A 92 4.20 18.76 -12.39
CA GLY A 92 2.79 19.17 -12.36
C GLY A 92 2.21 19.36 -10.94
N PHE A 93 3.03 19.24 -9.89
CA PHE A 93 2.63 19.45 -8.49
C PHE A 93 3.79 19.99 -7.67
N ALA A 94 3.48 20.65 -6.55
CA ALA A 94 4.48 21.11 -5.61
C ALA A 94 5.15 19.92 -4.89
N LEU A 95 6.47 19.87 -4.94
CA LEU A 95 7.27 18.94 -4.13
C LEU A 95 7.25 19.41 -2.68
N THR A 96 6.18 19.11 -1.96
CA THR A 96 5.98 19.60 -0.58
C THR A 96 7.01 19.10 0.44
N ARG A 97 7.83 18.13 0.06
CA ARG A 97 8.88 17.51 0.90
C ARG A 97 10.20 17.32 0.16
N GLY A 98 10.44 18.10 -0.88
CA GLY A 98 11.71 18.36 -1.51
C GLY A 98 12.44 17.22 -2.23
N MET A 99 11.99 15.96 -2.15
CA MET A 99 12.72 14.83 -2.70
C MET A 99 11.80 13.75 -3.29
N LEU A 100 12.14 13.31 -4.51
CA LEU A 100 11.63 12.10 -5.14
C LEU A 100 12.77 11.12 -5.41
N CYS A 101 12.45 9.83 -5.42
CA CYS A 101 13.36 8.78 -5.84
C CYS A 101 12.64 7.79 -6.76
N SER A 102 13.18 7.53 -7.93
CA SER A 102 12.76 6.40 -8.76
C SER A 102 13.46 5.13 -8.26
N MET A 103 12.72 4.07 -8.06
CA MET A 103 13.21 2.84 -7.43
C MET A 103 12.76 1.61 -8.20
N ARG A 104 13.60 0.55 -8.24
CA ARG A 104 13.22 -0.75 -8.78
C ARG A 104 12.19 -1.42 -7.90
N ARG A 105 11.19 -2.07 -8.52
CA ARG A 105 10.27 -2.96 -7.80
C ARG A 105 10.96 -4.30 -7.54
N ASN A 106 10.74 -4.86 -6.37
CA ASN A 106 11.10 -6.22 -6.06
C ASN A 106 10.00 -7.19 -6.52
N PRO A 107 10.33 -8.46 -6.84
CA PRO A 107 9.33 -9.51 -6.99
C PRO A 107 8.47 -9.62 -5.72
N LEU A 108 7.17 -9.83 -5.88
CA LEU A 108 6.28 -10.03 -4.74
C LEU A 108 6.41 -11.49 -4.24
N PRO A 109 6.35 -11.70 -2.93
CA PRO A 109 6.26 -13.04 -2.34
C PRO A 109 4.90 -13.69 -2.66
N SER A 110 4.81 -15.00 -2.51
CA SER A 110 3.52 -15.69 -2.62
C SER A 110 2.62 -15.46 -1.39
N VAL A 111 1.31 -15.75 -1.54
CA VAL A 111 0.36 -15.69 -0.42
C VAL A 111 0.80 -16.62 0.70
N GLU A 112 1.25 -17.82 0.37
CA GLU A 112 1.72 -18.82 1.33
C GLU A 112 2.96 -18.35 2.10
N GLU A 113 3.90 -17.69 1.43
CA GLU A 113 5.12 -17.19 2.06
C GLU A 113 4.82 -16.15 3.14
N ILE A 114 3.99 -15.15 2.84
CA ILE A 114 3.70 -14.08 3.80
C ILE A 114 2.68 -14.49 4.87
N SER A 115 1.85 -15.51 4.61
CA SER A 115 0.81 -15.98 5.53
C SER A 115 1.28 -17.11 6.47
N ARG A 116 2.43 -17.70 6.21
CA ARG A 116 2.91 -18.91 6.95
C ARG A 116 2.94 -18.71 8.45
N ASN A 117 3.51 -17.59 8.90
CA ASN A 117 3.67 -17.26 10.31
C ASN A 117 2.70 -16.14 10.76
N ALA A 118 1.78 -15.75 9.90
CA ALA A 118 0.80 -14.73 10.20
C ALA A 118 -0.39 -15.32 10.98
N SER A 119 -0.90 -14.56 11.94
CA SER A 119 -2.12 -14.83 12.69
C SER A 119 -3.22 -13.83 12.41
N ARG A 120 -2.86 -12.63 11.96
CA ARG A 120 -3.80 -11.55 11.63
C ARG A 120 -3.44 -10.95 10.28
N ILE A 121 -4.30 -11.17 9.29
CA ILE A 121 -4.09 -10.60 7.95
C ILE A 121 -5.28 -9.74 7.52
N ALA A 122 -5.00 -8.69 6.78
CA ALA A 122 -6.01 -7.89 6.10
C ALA A 122 -6.12 -8.35 4.64
N VAL A 123 -7.34 -8.52 4.15
CA VAL A 123 -7.62 -8.80 2.74
C VAL A 123 -8.40 -7.63 2.16
N LEU A 124 -7.90 -7.05 1.09
CA LEU A 124 -8.53 -5.91 0.43
C LEU A 124 -9.19 -6.36 -0.88
N GLU A 125 -10.50 -6.21 -0.96
CA GLU A 125 -11.28 -6.53 -2.15
C GLU A 125 -11.62 -5.26 -2.92
N ASN A 126 -11.01 -5.12 -4.12
CA ASN A 126 -11.30 -4.05 -5.08
C ASN A 126 -11.19 -2.63 -4.51
N VAL A 127 -10.28 -2.39 -3.58
CA VAL A 127 -10.02 -1.05 -3.05
C VAL A 127 -9.21 -0.25 -4.08
N VAL A 128 -9.91 0.54 -4.89
CA VAL A 128 -9.33 1.23 -6.07
C VAL A 128 -8.71 2.59 -5.76
N ASN A 129 -9.03 3.20 -4.61
CA ASN A 129 -8.48 4.51 -4.24
C ASN A 129 -7.10 4.37 -3.58
N PRO A 130 -6.01 4.88 -4.20
CA PRO A 130 -4.68 4.76 -3.63
C PRO A 130 -4.51 5.50 -2.29
N THR A 131 -5.36 6.49 -1.99
CA THR A 131 -5.38 7.14 -0.67
C THR A 131 -5.86 6.18 0.41
N ASN A 132 -6.91 5.40 0.12
CA ASN A 132 -7.41 4.40 1.06
C ASN A 132 -6.41 3.25 1.23
N ILE A 133 -5.82 2.76 0.14
CA ILE A 133 -4.73 1.76 0.22
C ILE A 133 -3.63 2.26 1.18
N GLY A 134 -3.11 3.46 0.97
CA GLY A 134 -2.06 4.01 1.83
C GLY A 134 -2.47 4.14 3.30
N ALA A 135 -3.70 4.58 3.57
CA ALA A 135 -4.22 4.72 4.93
C ALA A 135 -4.44 3.36 5.61
N ILE A 136 -4.96 2.36 4.88
CA ILE A 136 -5.14 0.99 5.37
C ILE A 136 -3.77 0.38 5.72
N PHE A 137 -2.77 0.49 4.83
CA PHE A 137 -1.42 0.01 5.11
C PHE A 137 -0.79 0.66 6.34
N ARG A 138 -1.04 1.95 6.53
CA ARG A 138 -0.57 2.66 7.73
C ARG A 138 -1.23 2.13 9.00
N SER A 139 -2.53 1.89 8.97
CA SER A 139 -3.28 1.30 10.08
C SER A 139 -2.86 -0.14 10.34
N ALA A 140 -2.72 -0.97 9.30
CA ALA A 140 -2.30 -2.36 9.41
C ALA A 140 -0.93 -2.48 10.09
N ALA A 141 0.06 -1.71 9.61
CA ALA A 141 1.40 -1.70 10.20
C ALA A 141 1.44 -1.19 11.64
N ALA A 142 0.53 -0.25 12.01
CA ALA A 142 0.49 0.32 13.35
C ALA A 142 -0.32 -0.53 14.35
N LEU A 143 -1.26 -1.35 13.88
CA LEU A 143 -2.28 -2.00 14.70
C LEU A 143 -2.19 -3.54 14.64
N HIS A 144 -0.95 -4.04 14.57
CA HIS A 144 -0.62 -5.46 14.75
C HIS A 144 -1.26 -6.42 13.73
N MET A 145 -1.38 -5.98 12.47
CA MET A 145 -1.62 -6.90 11.36
C MET A 145 -0.27 -7.42 10.85
N ASP A 146 -0.20 -8.72 10.56
CA ASP A 146 1.04 -9.37 10.12
C ASP A 146 1.28 -9.22 8.63
N ALA A 147 0.22 -9.17 7.82
CA ALA A 147 0.30 -9.03 6.37
C ALA A 147 -0.95 -8.40 5.75
N VAL A 148 -0.82 -7.94 4.49
CA VAL A 148 -1.93 -7.45 3.67
C VAL A 148 -1.97 -8.23 2.36
N LEU A 149 -3.13 -8.80 2.03
CA LEU A 149 -3.41 -9.45 0.75
C LEU A 149 -4.34 -8.57 -0.09
N LEU A 150 -4.14 -8.54 -1.39
CA LEU A 150 -4.94 -7.72 -2.30
C LEU A 150 -5.54 -8.58 -3.41
N THR A 151 -6.80 -8.31 -3.76
CA THR A 151 -7.36 -8.84 -5.01
C THR A 151 -6.87 -8.03 -6.21
N GLY A 152 -6.96 -8.60 -7.41
CA GLY A 152 -6.43 -7.98 -8.62
C GLY A 152 -7.07 -6.63 -9.02
N GLY A 153 -8.22 -6.27 -8.44
CA GLY A 153 -8.89 -4.99 -8.65
C GLY A 153 -8.40 -3.85 -7.76
N CYS A 154 -7.50 -4.11 -6.80
CA CYS A 154 -6.98 -3.08 -5.92
C CYS A 154 -5.95 -2.17 -6.62
N SER A 155 -5.91 -0.88 -6.21
CA SER A 155 -4.78 -0.01 -6.56
C SER A 155 -3.49 -0.54 -5.98
N ASP A 156 -2.41 -0.31 -6.72
CA ASP A 156 -1.07 -0.75 -6.32
C ASP A 156 -0.55 0.03 -5.09
N PRO A 157 -0.09 -0.68 -4.02
CA PRO A 157 0.43 -0.04 -2.82
C PRO A 157 1.70 0.81 -3.06
N LEU A 158 2.45 0.55 -4.13
CA LEU A 158 3.64 1.32 -4.51
C LEU A 158 3.33 2.52 -5.41
N TYR A 159 2.05 2.77 -5.78
CA TYR A 159 1.71 4.03 -6.39
C TYR A 159 2.13 5.17 -5.48
N ARG A 160 2.74 6.21 -6.05
CA ARG A 160 3.32 7.34 -5.31
C ARG A 160 2.38 7.87 -4.23
N ARG A 161 1.07 8.02 -4.56
CA ARG A 161 0.08 8.51 -3.61
C ARG A 161 -0.14 7.54 -2.44
N ALA A 162 -0.21 6.25 -2.69
CA ALA A 162 -0.39 5.24 -1.65
C ALA A 162 0.84 5.17 -0.73
N ALA A 163 2.03 5.08 -1.30
CA ALA A 163 3.28 5.08 -0.55
C ALA A 163 3.45 6.34 0.31
N ARG A 164 3.08 7.52 -0.21
CA ARG A 164 3.12 8.79 0.53
C ARG A 164 2.11 8.84 1.67
N VAL A 165 0.85 8.48 1.42
CA VAL A 165 -0.21 8.48 2.45
C VAL A 165 0.10 7.50 3.56
N SER A 166 0.65 6.34 3.22
CA SER A 166 1.12 5.36 4.20
C SER A 166 2.33 5.85 5.01
N MET A 167 2.95 6.97 4.64
CA MET A 167 4.24 7.41 5.18
C MET A 167 5.34 6.35 5.00
N GLY A 168 5.22 5.48 3.97
CA GLY A 168 6.15 4.40 3.69
C GLY A 168 5.95 3.13 4.52
N THR A 169 4.83 2.98 5.23
CA THR A 169 4.54 1.70 5.94
C THR A 169 4.26 0.56 4.99
N VAL A 170 3.95 0.83 3.72
CA VAL A 170 3.87 -0.20 2.67
C VAL A 170 5.19 -0.99 2.51
N PHE A 171 6.32 -0.45 2.95
CA PHE A 171 7.62 -1.11 2.96
C PHE A 171 7.93 -1.83 4.29
N GLN A 172 7.07 -1.71 5.29
CA GLN A 172 7.30 -2.23 6.64
C GLN A 172 6.42 -3.45 6.97
N ILE A 173 5.30 -3.62 6.27
CA ILE A 173 4.39 -4.75 6.43
C ILE A 173 4.44 -5.61 5.17
N PRO A 174 4.55 -6.95 5.27
CA PRO A 174 4.50 -7.84 4.12
C PRO A 174 3.16 -7.71 3.38
N TRP A 175 3.20 -7.74 2.06
CA TRP A 175 1.99 -7.75 1.26
C TRP A 175 2.20 -8.41 -0.10
N THR A 176 1.12 -8.91 -0.69
CA THR A 176 1.10 -9.45 -2.05
C THR A 176 -0.30 -9.42 -2.63
N TYR A 177 -0.40 -9.67 -3.92
CA TYR A 177 -1.67 -9.96 -4.58
C TYR A 177 -1.95 -11.48 -4.55
N PHE A 178 -3.24 -11.83 -4.55
CA PHE A 178 -3.62 -13.16 -5.02
C PHE A 178 -3.15 -13.36 -6.45
N ASP A 179 -2.68 -14.56 -6.79
CA ASP A 179 -2.21 -14.87 -8.15
C ASP A 179 -3.28 -14.51 -9.20
N LYS A 180 -2.85 -14.06 -10.37
CA LYS A 180 -3.76 -13.68 -11.48
C LYS A 180 -4.70 -14.80 -11.92
N LYS A 181 -4.34 -16.06 -11.64
CA LYS A 181 -5.17 -17.25 -11.94
C LYS A 181 -6.16 -17.56 -10.83
N THR A 182 -5.99 -16.99 -9.64
CA THR A 182 -6.88 -17.18 -8.50
C THR A 182 -8.20 -16.49 -8.75
N VAL A 183 -9.27 -17.24 -8.79
CA VAL A 183 -10.64 -16.72 -8.88
C VAL A 183 -11.06 -16.27 -7.48
N TRP A 184 -11.28 -14.97 -7.31
CA TRP A 184 -11.81 -14.42 -6.08
C TRP A 184 -13.35 -14.34 -6.14
N PRO A 185 -14.11 -14.75 -5.08
CA PRO A 185 -13.60 -15.21 -3.77
C PRO A 185 -13.25 -16.71 -3.70
N GLN A 186 -13.73 -17.55 -4.58
CA GLN A 186 -13.73 -19.02 -4.45
C GLN A 186 -12.35 -19.61 -4.11
N ASP A 187 -11.37 -19.44 -5.02
CA ASP A 187 -10.04 -19.99 -4.84
C ASP A 187 -9.27 -19.26 -3.73
N GLY A 188 -9.48 -17.93 -3.62
CA GLY A 188 -8.84 -17.11 -2.60
C GLY A 188 -9.29 -17.52 -1.18
N MET A 189 -10.58 -17.72 -0.96
CA MET A 189 -11.12 -18.19 0.32
C MET A 189 -10.62 -19.60 0.65
N GLN A 190 -10.61 -20.50 -0.33
CA GLN A 190 -10.07 -21.85 -0.13
C GLN A 190 -8.59 -21.82 0.26
N SER A 191 -7.80 -20.93 -0.34
CA SER A 191 -6.39 -20.74 0.01
C SER A 191 -6.24 -20.27 1.46
N LEU A 192 -7.03 -19.30 1.92
CA LEU A 192 -7.01 -18.82 3.29
C LEU A 192 -7.40 -19.92 4.29
N GLN A 193 -8.43 -20.69 3.98
CA GLN A 193 -8.86 -21.84 4.81
C GLN A 193 -7.77 -22.91 4.90
N ASN A 194 -7.11 -23.24 3.79
CA ASN A 194 -6.00 -24.20 3.76
C ASN A 194 -4.80 -23.74 4.61
N LEU A 195 -4.61 -22.41 4.76
CA LEU A 195 -3.61 -21.81 5.64
C LEU A 195 -4.06 -21.69 7.11
N GLY A 196 -5.28 -22.15 7.41
CA GLY A 196 -5.86 -22.20 8.74
C GLY A 196 -6.55 -20.90 9.20
N PHE A 197 -6.77 -19.94 8.31
CA PHE A 197 -7.47 -18.71 8.67
C PHE A 197 -8.98 -18.90 8.71
N LYS A 198 -9.60 -18.34 9.74
CA LYS A 198 -11.00 -17.95 9.73
C LYS A 198 -11.15 -16.62 9.01
N THR A 199 -12.25 -16.44 8.29
CA THR A 199 -12.49 -15.28 7.45
C THR A 199 -13.61 -14.41 8.02
N ALA A 200 -13.38 -13.08 8.10
CA ALA A 200 -14.30 -12.11 8.66
C ALA A 200 -14.59 -11.00 7.66
N ALA A 201 -15.78 -11.01 7.05
CA ALA A 201 -16.24 -9.96 6.13
C ALA A 201 -16.70 -8.74 6.91
N MET A 202 -16.06 -7.58 6.70
CA MET A 202 -16.52 -6.30 7.26
C MET A 202 -17.72 -5.80 6.46
N ALA A 203 -18.93 -6.13 6.90
CA ALA A 203 -20.16 -5.79 6.21
C ALA A 203 -21.33 -5.61 7.20
N LEU A 204 -22.27 -4.73 6.83
CA LEU A 204 -23.48 -4.51 7.59
C LEU A 204 -24.62 -5.40 7.04
N ARG A 205 -24.96 -6.46 7.81
CA ARG A 205 -26.09 -7.34 7.53
C ARG A 205 -26.86 -7.60 8.82
N ASP A 206 -28.10 -8.10 8.69
CA ASP A 206 -28.95 -8.36 9.86
C ASP A 206 -28.34 -9.43 10.79
N ASP A 207 -27.66 -10.41 10.21
CA ASP A 207 -27.02 -11.54 10.89
C ASP A 207 -25.55 -11.25 11.30
N SER A 208 -25.05 -10.01 11.12
CA SER A 208 -23.66 -9.67 11.47
C SER A 208 -23.45 -9.67 12.98
N VAL A 209 -22.34 -10.28 13.41
CA VAL A 209 -21.85 -10.17 14.78
C VAL A 209 -21.19 -8.80 15.03
N GLY A 210 -21.16 -8.35 16.26
CA GLY A 210 -20.41 -7.14 16.63
C GLY A 210 -18.90 -7.37 16.51
N ILE A 211 -18.16 -6.34 16.21
CA ILE A 211 -16.70 -6.39 16.11
C ILE A 211 -16.02 -6.78 17.45
N ASP A 212 -16.72 -6.58 18.56
CA ASP A 212 -16.30 -6.92 19.92
C ASP A 212 -16.68 -8.36 20.34
N ASP A 213 -17.20 -9.17 19.40
CA ASP A 213 -17.56 -10.57 19.65
C ASP A 213 -16.37 -11.38 20.17
N LYS A 214 -16.59 -12.14 21.25
CA LYS A 214 -15.52 -12.88 21.94
C LYS A 214 -14.99 -14.06 21.14
N ALA A 215 -15.85 -14.77 20.39
CA ALA A 215 -15.45 -15.91 19.57
C ALA A 215 -14.55 -15.42 18.43
N LEU A 216 -14.99 -14.37 17.71
CA LEU A 216 -14.22 -13.72 16.65
C LEU A 216 -12.83 -13.29 17.14
N ARG A 217 -12.74 -12.65 18.30
CA ARG A 217 -11.47 -12.17 18.87
C ARG A 217 -10.54 -13.28 19.33
N SER A 218 -11.09 -14.43 19.70
CA SER A 218 -10.32 -15.59 20.18
C SER A 218 -9.81 -16.50 19.07
N GLU A 219 -10.17 -16.25 17.80
CA GLU A 219 -9.65 -17.04 16.68
C GLU A 219 -8.12 -16.97 16.63
N GLU A 220 -7.49 -18.12 16.47
CA GLU A 220 -6.03 -18.23 16.41
C GLU A 220 -5.48 -17.51 15.16
N LYS A 221 -6.12 -17.74 14.02
CA LYS A 221 -5.80 -17.10 12.75
C LYS A 221 -7.04 -16.44 12.15
N LEU A 222 -6.97 -15.15 11.88
CA LEU A 222 -8.08 -14.36 11.36
C LEU A 222 -7.68 -13.52 10.15
N ALA A 223 -8.43 -13.65 9.06
CA ALA A 223 -8.35 -12.80 7.88
C ALA A 223 -9.52 -11.80 7.88
N VAL A 224 -9.23 -10.53 8.05
CA VAL A 224 -10.20 -9.43 8.03
C VAL A 224 -10.35 -8.91 6.61
N ILE A 225 -11.53 -9.07 6.02
CA ILE A 225 -11.79 -8.74 4.61
C ILE A 225 -12.53 -7.41 4.52
N LEU A 226 -11.98 -6.47 3.77
CA LEU A 226 -12.46 -5.11 3.60
C LEU A 226 -12.76 -4.85 2.11
N GLY A 227 -13.95 -4.34 1.82
CA GLY A 227 -14.40 -4.05 0.46
C GLY A 227 -14.13 -2.62 0.02
N THR A 228 -14.48 -2.34 -1.23
CA THR A 228 -14.39 -1.00 -1.82
C THR A 228 -15.38 -0.03 -1.20
N GLU A 229 -15.17 1.28 -1.44
CA GLU A 229 -16.16 2.31 -1.07
C GLU A 229 -17.38 2.23 -1.98
N GLY A 230 -18.54 2.44 -1.40
CA GLY A 230 -19.84 2.41 -2.09
C GLY A 230 -20.45 1.01 -2.12
N ASP A 231 -19.95 0.14 -2.96
CA ASP A 231 -20.52 -1.22 -3.15
C ASP A 231 -20.14 -2.21 -2.01
N GLY A 232 -19.09 -1.91 -1.25
CA GLY A 232 -18.60 -2.77 -0.19
C GLY A 232 -17.97 -4.07 -0.72
N LEU A 233 -18.21 -5.17 -0.01
CA LEU A 233 -17.80 -6.52 -0.40
C LEU A 233 -18.84 -7.16 -1.34
N ALA A 234 -18.39 -7.97 -2.28
CA ALA A 234 -19.29 -8.76 -3.11
C ALA A 234 -20.15 -9.69 -2.26
N SER A 235 -21.40 -9.88 -2.67
CA SER A 235 -22.34 -10.75 -1.92
C SER A 235 -21.82 -12.17 -1.76
N GLN A 236 -21.10 -12.69 -2.76
CA GLN A 236 -20.49 -14.02 -2.70
C GLN A 236 -19.35 -14.06 -1.68
N THR A 237 -18.51 -13.01 -1.61
CA THR A 237 -17.44 -12.89 -0.59
C THR A 237 -18.02 -12.93 0.82
N ILE A 238 -19.12 -12.20 1.06
CA ILE A 238 -19.79 -12.20 2.37
C ILE A 238 -20.34 -13.59 2.69
N ALA A 239 -20.96 -14.27 1.70
CA ALA A 239 -21.56 -15.58 1.88
C ALA A 239 -20.53 -16.70 2.16
N ASP A 240 -19.31 -16.55 1.62
CA ASP A 240 -18.22 -17.54 1.75
C ASP A 240 -17.37 -17.34 3.03
N CYS A 241 -17.58 -16.24 3.78
CA CYS A 241 -16.86 -15.96 5.02
C CYS A 241 -17.41 -16.74 6.21
N ASP A 242 -16.54 -17.10 7.16
CA ASP A 242 -16.92 -17.70 8.44
C ASP A 242 -17.73 -16.72 9.31
N TYR A 243 -17.42 -15.43 9.24
CA TYR A 243 -18.07 -14.35 10.00
C TYR A 243 -18.46 -13.19 9.08
N THR A 244 -19.64 -12.62 9.32
CA THR A 244 -19.99 -11.28 8.88
C THR A 244 -19.94 -10.34 10.08
N VAL A 245 -19.15 -9.27 10.01
CA VAL A 245 -18.78 -8.44 11.16
C VAL A 245 -19.19 -7.01 10.91
N LYS A 246 -19.90 -6.40 11.88
CA LYS A 246 -20.29 -5.00 11.85
C LYS A 246 -19.62 -4.18 12.95
N ILE A 247 -19.28 -2.95 12.61
CA ILE A 247 -18.95 -1.92 13.58
C ILE A 247 -20.28 -1.28 13.99
N PRO A 248 -20.66 -1.32 15.28
CA PRO A 248 -21.90 -0.67 15.72
C PRO A 248 -21.89 0.83 15.41
N MET A 249 -22.91 1.30 14.72
CA MET A 249 -23.05 2.70 14.32
C MET A 249 -24.21 3.37 15.06
N SER A 250 -24.19 4.69 15.13
CA SER A 250 -25.24 5.51 15.70
C SER A 250 -25.81 6.50 14.68
N HIS A 251 -26.90 7.17 15.01
CA HIS A 251 -27.53 8.23 14.20
C HIS A 251 -27.93 7.81 12.77
N GLY A 252 -28.17 6.53 12.52
CA GLY A 252 -28.55 6.04 11.18
C GLY A 252 -27.41 6.08 10.15
N VAL A 253 -26.15 6.12 10.60
CA VAL A 253 -24.99 6.00 9.72
C VAL A 253 -24.79 4.52 9.37
N ASP A 254 -24.75 4.19 8.09
CA ASP A 254 -24.66 2.80 7.61
C ASP A 254 -23.23 2.29 7.49
N SER A 255 -22.26 3.17 7.20
CA SER A 255 -20.88 2.78 6.96
C SER A 255 -19.87 3.88 7.31
N LEU A 256 -18.60 3.48 7.48
CA LEU A 256 -17.44 4.36 7.52
C LEU A 256 -16.66 4.25 6.20
N ASN A 257 -15.88 5.28 5.86
CA ASN A 257 -14.83 5.14 4.86
C ASN A 257 -13.98 3.91 5.16
N VAL A 258 -13.60 3.14 4.13
CA VAL A 258 -12.90 1.85 4.30
C VAL A 258 -11.60 1.97 5.10
N ALA A 259 -10.87 3.08 4.97
CA ALA A 259 -9.66 3.31 5.76
C ALA A 259 -9.96 3.58 7.24
N ALA A 260 -11.06 4.26 7.55
CA ALA A 260 -11.53 4.44 8.94
C ALA A 260 -12.02 3.11 9.52
N ALA A 261 -12.83 2.36 8.76
CA ALA A 261 -13.31 1.04 9.15
C ALA A 261 -12.14 0.08 9.43
N SER A 262 -11.11 0.10 8.58
CA SER A 262 -9.91 -0.73 8.76
C SER A 262 -9.18 -0.41 10.07
N ALA A 263 -9.04 0.88 10.42
CA ALA A 263 -8.37 1.27 11.66
C ALA A 263 -9.12 0.77 12.91
N VAL A 264 -10.44 0.85 12.91
CA VAL A 264 -11.28 0.30 13.99
C VAL A 264 -11.17 -1.22 14.04
N ALA A 265 -11.26 -1.90 12.88
CA ALA A 265 -11.15 -3.35 12.78
C ALA A 265 -9.80 -3.86 13.28
N PHE A 266 -8.70 -3.25 12.83
CA PHE A 266 -7.35 -3.65 13.22
C PHE A 266 -7.05 -3.34 14.69
N TRP A 267 -7.60 -2.25 15.24
CA TRP A 267 -7.51 -1.95 16.66
C TRP A 267 -8.17 -3.04 17.51
N GLU A 268 -9.35 -3.51 17.12
CA GLU A 268 -10.13 -4.48 17.91
C GLU A 268 -9.67 -5.93 17.68
N LEU A 269 -9.33 -6.28 16.43
CA LEU A 269 -9.05 -7.65 16.01
C LEU A 269 -7.56 -7.94 15.82
N GLY A 270 -6.70 -6.94 15.82
CA GLY A 270 -5.24 -7.11 15.74
C GLY A 270 -4.69 -7.84 16.95
N HIS A 271 -3.56 -8.54 16.76
CA HIS A 271 -2.91 -9.26 17.85
C HIS A 271 -2.23 -8.26 18.81
N ARG A 272 -2.51 -8.37 20.11
CA ARG A 272 -1.87 -7.55 21.14
C ARG A 272 -1.13 -8.40 22.14
#